data_55b1a557cefd6b7b527aa1b77e5fedd4
#
_entry.id   55b1a557cefd6b7b527aa1b77e5fedd4
#
_cell.length_a   1.000
_cell.length_b   1.000
_cell.length_c   1.000
_cell.angle_alpha   90.00
_cell.angle_beta   90.00
_cell.angle_gamma   90.00
#
_symmetry.space_group_name_H-M   'P 1'
#
loop_
_entity.id
_entity.type
_entity.pdbx_description
1 polymer ?
#
loop_
_entity_poly.entity_id
_entity_poly.type
_entity_poly.pdbx_seq_one_letter_code
_entity_poly.pdbx_strand_id
1 'polypeptide(L)'
;MEGNSWERLIRTERIGQSAIVGVDGESHGSSLSSDDGGIGAREERVRCVLSELRHLASIRSQCETAIRQLPSRSNERERMRNRVLHIDSTLNLVMVVVEALDDCEPGLGSIFRLSYIDNLTCERIGALLGVSKRTVIRRRNHIVALIASDDDLYSIIVGDAA
;
A
#
# COMPACT_ATOMS: atom_id res chain seq x y z
N MET A 1 21.32 6.90 6.91
CA MET A 1 19.94 6.51 7.19
C MET A 1 19.13 6.63 5.90
N GLU A 2 18.97 5.53 5.24
CA GLU A 2 18.23 5.47 3.98
C GLU A 2 16.79 5.07 4.31
N GLY A 3 15.88 6.05 4.32
CA GLY A 3 14.45 5.78 4.36
C GLY A 3 14.10 4.80 3.24
N ASN A 4 13.17 3.89 3.50
CA ASN A 4 12.77 2.85 2.56
C ASN A 4 12.52 3.43 1.16
N SER A 5 12.97 2.73 0.15
CA SER A 5 12.90 3.16 -1.27
C SER A 5 11.50 3.63 -1.70
N TRP A 6 10.44 3.04 -1.13
CA TRP A 6 9.06 3.39 -1.41
C TRP A 6 8.59 4.71 -0.76
N GLU A 7 9.12 5.09 0.44
CA GLU A 7 8.83 6.40 1.05
C GLU A 7 9.34 7.55 0.20
N ARG A 8 10.50 7.38 -0.45
CA ARG A 8 11.03 8.37 -1.40
C ARG A 8 10.15 8.51 -2.63
N LEU A 9 9.61 7.40 -3.11
CA LEU A 9 8.70 7.34 -4.26
C LEU A 9 7.40 8.11 -3.98
N ILE A 10 6.78 7.86 -2.85
CA ILE A 10 5.54 8.53 -2.42
C ILE A 10 5.77 10.02 -2.18
N ARG A 11 6.89 10.38 -1.58
CA ARG A 11 7.23 11.79 -1.33
C ARG A 11 7.45 12.56 -2.64
N THR A 12 8.05 11.94 -3.64
CA THR A 12 8.26 12.53 -4.96
C THR A 12 6.93 12.73 -5.71
N GLU A 13 5.98 11.80 -5.56
CA GLU A 13 4.65 11.89 -6.16
C GLU A 13 3.77 12.98 -5.50
N ARG A 14 3.84 13.15 -4.17
CA ARG A 14 3.11 14.20 -3.45
C ARG A 14 3.52 15.61 -3.86
N ILE A 15 4.79 15.84 -4.19
CA ILE A 15 5.27 17.16 -4.63
C ILE A 15 4.69 17.54 -5.99
N GLY A 16 4.37 16.57 -6.85
CA GLY A 16 3.75 16.81 -8.16
C GLY A 16 2.25 17.13 -8.12
N GLN A 17 1.55 16.81 -7.03
CA GLN A 17 0.10 17.02 -6.90
C GLN A 17 -0.31 18.19 -5.99
N SER A 18 0.65 18.85 -5.33
CA SER A 18 0.39 19.88 -4.32
C SER A 18 0.13 21.28 -4.87
N ALA A 19 -0.33 21.42 -6.11
CA ALA A 19 -0.63 22.72 -6.71
C ALA A 19 -2.12 23.12 -6.70
N ILE A 20 -3.01 22.36 -6.06
CA ILE A 20 -4.43 22.78 -5.95
C ILE A 20 -5.00 22.43 -4.57
N VAL A 21 -5.48 23.47 -3.91
CA VAL A 21 -6.37 23.56 -2.75
C VAL A 21 -5.73 23.59 -1.38
N GLY A 22 -5.62 24.81 -0.88
CA GLY A 22 -5.61 25.10 0.55
C GLY A 22 -7.03 25.06 1.10
N VAL A 23 -7.25 24.44 2.23
CA VAL A 23 -8.30 24.78 3.19
C VAL A 23 -7.79 24.54 4.60
N ASP A 24 -7.82 25.60 5.37
CA ASP A 24 -7.58 25.65 6.81
C ASP A 24 -8.62 24.86 7.60
N GLY A 25 -8.20 24.29 8.71
CA GLY A 25 -9.11 23.64 9.66
C GLY A 25 -8.40 23.24 10.95
N GLU A 26 -8.43 24.16 11.93
CA GLU A 26 -7.86 24.05 13.26
C GLU A 26 -8.38 22.85 14.08
N SER A 27 -7.42 22.27 14.79
CA SER A 27 -7.37 21.84 16.18
C SER A 27 -8.66 21.51 16.93
N HIS A 28 -8.64 20.42 17.67
CA HIS A 28 -8.80 20.43 19.13
C HIS A 28 -8.32 19.12 19.72
N GLY A 29 -7.47 19.25 20.72
CA GLY A 29 -6.92 18.16 21.47
C GLY A 29 -7.93 17.60 22.46
N SER A 30 -7.71 16.37 22.84
CA SER A 30 -8.02 15.85 24.16
C SER A 30 -7.15 14.66 24.48
N SER A 31 -6.52 14.80 25.60
CA SER A 31 -5.55 13.98 26.27
C SER A 31 -6.13 12.69 26.85
N LEU A 32 -5.20 11.74 27.07
CA LEU A 32 -5.14 10.70 28.12
C LEU A 32 -5.84 9.39 27.84
N SER A 33 -5.08 8.32 27.61
CA SER A 33 -4.48 7.48 28.64
C SER A 33 -3.83 6.23 28.04
N SER A 34 -2.61 5.99 28.50
CA SER A 34 -1.95 4.74 28.87
C SER A 34 -2.14 3.48 28.01
N ASP A 35 -1.04 3.01 27.46
CA ASP A 35 -0.67 1.65 27.03
C ASP A 35 -1.44 0.93 25.90
N ASP A 36 -2.67 1.29 25.58
CA ASP A 36 -3.36 0.85 24.36
C ASP A 36 -2.93 1.64 23.11
N GLY A 37 -2.15 2.70 23.28
CA GLY A 37 -1.71 3.57 22.18
C GLY A 37 -0.73 2.91 21.21
N GLY A 38 -0.03 1.85 21.62
CA GLY A 38 1.00 1.21 20.83
C GLY A 38 0.44 0.44 19.62
N ILE A 39 -0.47 -0.48 19.84
CA ILE A 39 -0.99 -1.38 18.77
C ILE A 39 -1.92 -0.63 17.84
N GLY A 40 -2.83 0.18 18.36
CA GLY A 40 -3.74 0.98 17.55
C GLY A 40 -3.02 1.99 16.64
N ALA A 41 -1.97 2.63 17.16
CA ALA A 41 -1.13 3.53 16.37
C ALA A 41 -0.34 2.77 15.27
N ARG A 42 0.13 1.55 15.56
CA ARG A 42 0.78 0.68 14.57
C ARG A 42 -0.20 0.25 13.48
N GLU A 43 -1.41 -0.17 13.83
CA GLU A 43 -2.45 -0.51 12.86
C GLU A 43 -2.78 0.66 11.94
N GLU A 44 -2.89 1.86 12.47
CA GLU A 44 -3.19 3.05 11.67
C GLU A 44 -2.04 3.36 10.69
N ARG A 45 -0.79 3.23 11.13
CA ARG A 45 0.37 3.33 10.25
C ARG A 45 0.35 2.28 9.14
N VAL A 46 0.06 1.03 9.48
CA VAL A 46 -0.08 -0.05 8.50
C VAL A 46 -1.17 0.29 7.49
N ARG A 47 -2.35 0.74 7.92
CA ARG A 47 -3.44 1.15 7.01
C ARG A 47 -3.00 2.27 6.06
N CYS A 48 -2.30 3.26 6.59
CA CYS A 48 -1.78 4.37 5.79
C CYS A 48 -0.84 3.86 4.69
N VAL A 49 0.14 3.04 5.03
CA VAL A 49 1.09 2.46 4.07
C VAL A 49 0.41 1.57 3.04
N LEU A 50 -0.53 0.73 3.48
CA LEU A 50 -1.28 -0.13 2.55
C LEU A 50 -2.16 0.67 1.58
N SER A 51 -2.70 1.81 2.03
CA SER A 51 -3.39 2.76 1.14
C SER A 51 -2.45 3.34 0.09
N GLU A 52 -1.22 3.66 0.46
CA GLU A 52 -0.20 4.16 -0.45
C GLU A 52 0.26 3.09 -1.46
N LEU A 53 0.37 1.83 -1.05
CA LEU A 53 0.64 0.71 -1.97
C LEU A 53 -0.46 0.58 -3.04
N ARG A 54 -1.73 0.72 -2.66
CA ARG A 54 -2.84 0.75 -3.62
C ARG A 54 -2.72 1.92 -4.59
N HIS A 55 -2.28 3.07 -4.13
CA HIS A 55 -2.04 4.23 -4.97
C HIS A 55 -0.92 3.97 -5.99
N LEU A 56 0.20 3.38 -5.55
CA LEU A 56 1.29 2.96 -6.45
C LEU A 56 0.81 1.96 -7.52
N ALA A 57 0.02 0.98 -7.13
CA ALA A 57 -0.56 0.01 -8.07
C ALA A 57 -1.47 0.70 -9.11
N SER A 58 -2.24 1.71 -8.70
CA SER A 58 -3.04 2.53 -9.62
C SER A 58 -2.18 3.33 -10.60
N ILE A 59 -1.12 3.98 -10.10
CA ILE A 59 -0.17 4.73 -10.94
C ILE A 59 0.50 3.79 -11.96
N ARG A 60 0.91 2.59 -11.53
CA ARG A 60 1.46 1.58 -12.42
C ARG A 60 0.53 1.29 -13.59
N SER A 61 -0.73 1.02 -13.31
CA SER A 61 -1.76 0.74 -14.33
C SER A 61 -1.95 1.91 -15.30
N GLN A 62 -1.94 3.15 -14.78
CA GLN A 62 -2.02 4.36 -15.62
C GLN A 62 -0.79 4.51 -16.53
N CYS A 63 0.41 4.27 -16.00
CA CYS A 63 1.64 4.30 -16.79
C CYS A 63 1.64 3.24 -17.89
N GLU A 64 1.18 2.02 -17.62
CA GLU A 64 1.06 0.95 -18.61
C GLU A 64 0.08 1.34 -19.73
N THR A 65 -1.03 1.97 -19.38
CA THR A 65 -2.00 2.47 -20.37
C THR A 65 -1.39 3.58 -21.22
N ALA A 66 -0.68 4.53 -20.63
CA ALA A 66 0.02 5.59 -21.35
C ALA A 66 1.10 5.02 -22.30
N ILE A 67 1.87 4.03 -21.87
CA ILE A 67 2.89 3.36 -22.70
C ILE A 67 2.29 2.76 -23.98
N ARG A 68 1.06 2.21 -23.90
CA ARG A 68 0.39 1.65 -25.07
C ARG A 68 -0.03 2.71 -26.10
N GLN A 69 -0.30 3.93 -25.62
CA GLN A 69 -0.77 5.04 -26.45
C GLN A 69 0.37 5.90 -27.01
N LEU A 70 1.54 5.91 -26.38
CA LEU A 70 2.68 6.73 -26.78
C LEU A 70 3.48 6.09 -27.93
N PRO A 71 4.06 6.93 -28.83
CA PRO A 71 4.93 6.46 -29.90
C PRO A 71 6.12 5.64 -29.37
N SER A 72 6.52 4.62 -30.12
CA SER A 72 7.55 3.64 -29.67
C SER A 72 8.91 4.26 -29.34
N ARG A 73 9.25 5.40 -29.93
CA ARG A 73 10.54 6.09 -29.75
C ARG A 73 10.45 7.40 -28.98
N SER A 74 9.35 7.64 -28.24
CA SER A 74 9.24 8.86 -27.47
C SER A 74 10.01 8.75 -26.14
N ASN A 75 10.71 9.81 -25.75
CA ASN A 75 11.38 9.91 -24.45
C ASN A 75 10.37 9.76 -23.28
N GLU A 76 9.13 10.17 -23.51
CA GLU A 76 8.06 10.06 -22.53
C GLU A 76 7.68 8.59 -22.27
N ARG A 77 7.62 7.77 -23.34
CA ARG A 77 7.39 6.33 -23.20
C ARG A 77 8.49 5.64 -22.39
N GLU A 78 9.74 6.05 -22.59
CA GLU A 78 10.86 5.52 -21.83
C GLU A 78 10.80 5.93 -20.35
N ARG A 79 10.46 7.18 -20.05
CA ARG A 79 10.22 7.65 -18.67
C ARG A 79 9.12 6.85 -17.99
N MET A 80 8.00 6.60 -18.69
CA MET A 80 6.91 5.78 -18.14
C MET A 80 7.33 4.33 -17.87
N ARG A 81 8.13 3.73 -18.77
CA ARG A 81 8.69 2.38 -18.56
C ARG A 81 9.59 2.31 -17.32
N ASN A 82 10.49 3.28 -17.16
CA ASN A 82 11.38 3.33 -16.01
C ASN A 82 10.59 3.51 -14.72
N ARG A 83 9.51 4.28 -14.74
CA ARG A 83 8.60 4.44 -13.61
C ARG A 83 7.90 3.13 -13.26
N VAL A 84 7.37 2.40 -14.24
CA VAL A 84 6.77 1.08 -14.02
C VAL A 84 7.77 0.11 -13.40
N LEU A 85 9.00 0.03 -13.94
CA LEU A 85 10.05 -0.84 -13.40
C LEU A 85 10.37 -0.52 -11.94
N HIS A 86 10.40 0.75 -11.60
CA HIS A 86 10.67 1.18 -10.22
C HIS A 86 9.51 0.81 -9.27
N ILE A 87 8.26 1.01 -9.71
CA ILE A 87 7.09 0.57 -8.94
C ILE A 87 7.06 -0.95 -8.79
N ASP A 88 7.36 -1.70 -9.85
CA ASP A 88 7.43 -3.16 -9.82
C ASP A 88 8.48 -3.66 -8.82
N SER A 89 9.64 -3.02 -8.77
CA SER A 89 10.68 -3.36 -7.78
C SER A 89 10.19 -3.17 -6.35
N THR A 90 9.44 -2.09 -6.09
CA THR A 90 8.84 -1.82 -4.78
C THR A 90 7.76 -2.85 -4.42
N LEU A 91 6.87 -3.17 -5.37
CA LEU A 91 5.81 -4.16 -5.16
C LEU A 91 6.38 -5.58 -4.96
N ASN A 92 7.48 -5.91 -5.61
CA ASN A 92 8.16 -7.19 -5.44
C ASN A 92 8.72 -7.39 -4.02
N LEU A 93 9.21 -6.32 -3.37
CA LEU A 93 9.65 -6.39 -1.98
C LEU A 93 8.49 -6.76 -1.03
N VAL A 94 7.29 -6.34 -1.36
CA VAL A 94 6.08 -6.62 -0.57
C VAL A 94 5.62 -8.07 -0.73
N MET A 95 6.07 -8.79 -1.78
CA MET A 95 5.69 -10.21 -1.97
C MET A 95 6.18 -11.11 -0.86
N VAL A 96 7.24 -10.75 -0.14
CA VAL A 96 7.70 -11.46 1.06
C VAL A 96 6.60 -11.46 2.14
N VAL A 97 5.87 -10.35 2.26
CA VAL A 97 4.74 -10.24 3.20
C VAL A 97 3.58 -11.14 2.78
N VAL A 98 3.33 -11.26 1.48
CA VAL A 98 2.29 -12.19 0.94
C VAL A 98 2.57 -13.62 1.37
N GLU A 99 3.81 -14.08 1.22
CA GLU A 99 4.23 -15.43 1.61
C GLU A 99 4.12 -15.63 3.13
N ALA A 100 4.60 -14.68 3.92
CA ALA A 100 4.51 -14.75 5.38
C ALA A 100 3.06 -14.77 5.89
N LEU A 101 2.16 -14.02 5.25
CA LEU A 101 0.73 -14.04 5.60
C LEU A 101 0.06 -15.38 5.26
N ASP A 102 0.43 -16.01 4.16
CA ASP A 102 -0.07 -17.34 3.79
C ASP A 102 0.47 -18.44 4.71
N ASP A 103 1.68 -18.28 5.25
CA ASP A 103 2.24 -19.17 6.29
C ASP A 103 1.49 -19.04 7.62
N CYS A 104 1.02 -17.83 7.97
CA CYS A 104 0.21 -17.61 9.17
C CYS A 104 -1.21 -18.20 9.03
N GLU A 105 -1.88 -17.91 7.93
CA GLU A 105 -3.24 -18.41 7.62
C GLU A 105 -3.41 -18.51 6.11
N PRO A 106 -3.71 -19.73 5.58
CA PRO A 106 -3.89 -19.93 4.15
C PRO A 106 -4.95 -18.99 3.54
N GLY A 107 -4.58 -18.33 2.45
CA GLY A 107 -5.43 -17.41 1.70
C GLY A 107 -5.37 -15.95 2.15
N LEU A 108 -4.68 -15.60 3.24
CA LEU A 108 -4.46 -14.20 3.62
C LEU A 108 -3.54 -13.48 2.64
N GLY A 109 -2.48 -14.13 2.18
CA GLY A 109 -1.58 -13.56 1.17
C GLY A 109 -2.30 -13.27 -0.14
N SER A 110 -3.20 -14.15 -0.57
CA SER A 110 -4.03 -13.91 -1.76
C SER A 110 -4.94 -12.68 -1.61
N ILE A 111 -5.58 -12.51 -0.45
CA ILE A 111 -6.41 -11.33 -0.16
C ILE A 111 -5.57 -10.07 -0.12
N PHE A 112 -4.39 -10.12 0.51
CA PHE A 112 -3.45 -9.01 0.54
C PHE A 112 -3.05 -8.60 -0.89
N ARG A 113 -2.58 -9.53 -1.69
CA ARG A 113 -2.17 -9.29 -3.07
C ARG A 113 -3.29 -8.66 -3.90
N LEU A 114 -4.47 -9.29 -3.91
CA LEU A 114 -5.61 -8.80 -4.69
C LEU A 114 -6.07 -7.40 -4.23
N SER A 115 -5.96 -7.11 -2.91
CA SER A 115 -6.39 -5.82 -2.35
C SER A 115 -5.41 -4.68 -2.60
N TYR A 116 -4.12 -4.93 -2.43
CA TYR A 116 -3.11 -3.86 -2.33
C TYR A 116 -2.12 -3.82 -3.49
N ILE A 117 -1.89 -4.94 -4.17
CA ILE A 117 -1.01 -5.02 -5.34
C ILE A 117 -1.83 -4.96 -6.63
N ASP A 118 -2.88 -5.78 -6.74
CA ASP A 118 -3.77 -5.80 -7.90
C ASP A 118 -4.88 -4.73 -7.82
N ASN A 119 -5.02 -4.06 -6.68
CA ASN A 119 -5.94 -2.96 -6.42
C ASN A 119 -7.42 -3.28 -6.72
N LEU A 120 -7.86 -4.49 -6.41
CA LEU A 120 -9.24 -4.91 -6.63
C LEU A 120 -10.17 -4.46 -5.50
N THR A 121 -11.46 -4.28 -5.83
CA THR A 121 -12.50 -4.00 -4.84
C THR A 121 -12.84 -5.25 -4.02
N CYS A 122 -13.38 -5.07 -2.80
CA CYS A 122 -13.78 -6.19 -1.96
C CYS A 122 -14.85 -7.09 -2.62
N GLU A 123 -15.73 -6.52 -3.44
CA GLU A 123 -16.71 -7.25 -4.23
C GLU A 123 -16.05 -8.15 -5.27
N ARG A 124 -15.08 -7.62 -5.98
CA ARG A 124 -14.35 -8.36 -7.02
C ARG A 124 -13.53 -9.49 -6.40
N ILE A 125 -12.87 -9.22 -5.28
CA ILE A 125 -12.10 -10.22 -4.53
C ILE A 125 -13.03 -11.33 -4.03
N GLY A 126 -14.18 -10.97 -3.45
CA GLY A 126 -15.17 -11.92 -3.00
C GLY A 126 -15.66 -12.83 -4.13
N ALA A 127 -15.95 -12.27 -5.31
CA ALA A 127 -16.36 -13.02 -6.50
C ALA A 127 -15.26 -13.97 -6.98
N LEU A 128 -14.00 -13.55 -6.98
CA LEU A 128 -12.86 -14.37 -7.41
C LEU A 128 -12.57 -15.52 -6.45
N LEU A 129 -12.70 -15.29 -5.14
CA LEU A 129 -12.38 -16.28 -4.11
C LEU A 129 -13.59 -17.09 -3.63
N GLY A 130 -14.78 -16.82 -4.15
CA GLY A 130 -16.01 -17.49 -3.73
C GLY A 130 -16.43 -17.18 -2.29
N VAL A 131 -16.12 -15.99 -1.77
CA VAL A 131 -16.45 -15.55 -0.42
C VAL A 131 -17.25 -14.25 -0.44
N SER A 132 -17.95 -13.95 0.68
CA SER A 132 -18.71 -12.69 0.77
C SER A 132 -17.79 -11.47 0.88
N LYS A 133 -18.27 -10.30 0.42
CA LYS A 133 -17.60 -9.01 0.65
C LYS A 133 -17.26 -8.80 2.13
N ARG A 134 -18.17 -9.15 3.03
CA ARG A 134 -17.97 -9.02 4.49
C ARG A 134 -16.79 -9.87 4.96
N THR A 135 -16.64 -11.08 4.42
CA THR A 135 -15.50 -11.96 4.71
C THR A 135 -14.19 -11.35 4.26
N VAL A 136 -14.15 -10.74 3.06
CA VAL A 136 -12.97 -10.03 2.56
C VAL A 136 -12.59 -8.87 3.48
N ILE A 137 -13.55 -8.04 3.88
CA ILE A 137 -13.32 -6.91 4.79
C ILE A 137 -12.77 -7.39 6.13
N ARG A 138 -13.37 -8.44 6.71
CA ARG A 138 -12.89 -9.02 7.98
C ARG A 138 -11.45 -9.52 7.87
N ARG A 139 -11.12 -10.24 6.80
CA ARG A 139 -9.76 -10.75 6.57
C ARG A 139 -8.75 -9.63 6.31
N ARG A 140 -9.14 -8.57 5.61
CA ARG A 140 -8.29 -7.37 5.46
C ARG A 140 -7.97 -6.71 6.81
N ASN A 141 -8.95 -6.58 7.69
CA ASN A 141 -8.72 -6.06 9.03
C ASN A 141 -7.81 -6.99 9.85
N HIS A 142 -7.97 -8.29 9.70
CA HIS A 142 -7.10 -9.28 10.34
C HIS A 142 -5.65 -9.19 9.84
N ILE A 143 -5.44 -8.99 8.54
CA ILE A 143 -4.11 -8.75 7.95
C ILE A 143 -3.45 -7.51 8.57
N VAL A 144 -4.18 -6.40 8.72
CA VAL A 144 -3.65 -5.19 9.36
C VAL A 144 -3.23 -5.48 10.80
N ALA A 145 -4.03 -6.20 11.57
CA ALA A 145 -3.72 -6.56 12.95
C ALA A 145 -2.50 -7.49 13.03
N LEU A 146 -2.38 -8.48 12.14
CA LEU A 146 -1.21 -9.36 12.07
C LEU A 146 0.07 -8.58 11.76
N ILE A 147 0.07 -7.74 10.75
CA ILE A 147 1.24 -6.92 10.38
C ILE A 147 1.62 -5.99 11.54
N ALA A 148 0.63 -5.38 12.21
CA ALA A 148 0.87 -4.47 13.31
C ALA A 148 1.44 -5.16 14.56
N SER A 149 1.12 -6.43 14.77
CA SER A 149 1.55 -7.22 15.94
C SER A 149 2.87 -7.96 15.72
N ASP A 150 3.27 -8.21 14.49
CA ASP A 150 4.51 -8.87 14.12
C ASP A 150 5.58 -7.84 13.77
N ASP A 151 6.66 -7.80 14.52
CA ASP A 151 7.71 -6.79 14.37
C ASP A 151 8.45 -6.90 13.02
N ASP A 152 8.65 -8.11 12.52
CA ASP A 152 9.31 -8.34 11.24
C ASP A 152 8.42 -7.86 10.07
N LEU A 153 7.15 -8.25 10.06
CA LEU A 153 6.18 -7.80 9.05
C LEU A 153 5.97 -6.29 9.11
N TYR A 154 5.88 -5.74 10.31
CA TYR A 154 5.73 -4.30 10.51
C TYR A 154 6.94 -3.54 9.94
N SER A 155 8.14 -4.01 10.24
CA SER A 155 9.39 -3.42 9.73
C SER A 155 9.48 -3.46 8.19
N ILE A 156 9.04 -4.55 7.57
CA ILE A 156 9.01 -4.67 6.10
C ILE A 156 8.01 -3.68 5.49
N ILE A 157 6.82 -3.55 6.06
CA ILE A 157 5.73 -2.71 5.51
C ILE A 157 5.94 -1.23 5.83
N VAL A 158 6.20 -0.90 7.09
CA VAL A 158 6.28 0.50 7.56
C VAL A 158 7.71 1.04 7.48
N GLY A 159 8.69 0.16 7.49
CA GLY A 159 10.09 0.49 7.62
C GLY A 159 10.50 0.68 9.08
N ASP A 160 11.79 0.50 9.34
CA ASP A 160 12.35 0.83 10.64
C ASP A 160 12.22 2.34 10.87
N ALA A 161 11.25 2.72 11.70
CA ALA A 161 11.28 3.99 12.38
C ALA A 161 12.36 3.88 13.48
N ALA A 162 13.58 4.03 13.06
CA ALA A 162 14.62 4.27 14.03
C ALA A 162 14.45 5.68 14.61
#